data_993743db353b657b89dae78451994e0e
#
_entry.id   993743db353b657b89dae78451994e0e
#
_cell.length_a   1.000
_cell.length_b   1.000
_cell.length_c   1.000
_cell.angle_alpha   90.00
_cell.angle_beta   90.00
_cell.angle_gamma   90.00
#
_symmetry.space_group_name_H-M   'P 1'
#
loop_
_entity.id
_entity.type
_entity.pdbx_description
1 polymer ?
#
loop_
_entity_poly.entity_id
_entity_poly.type
_entity_poly.pdbx_seq_one_letter_code
_entity_poly.pdbx_strand_id
1 'polypeptide(L)'
;SYAGGYRAPQAFDEDMHIAIVGGKRVRIRLADDLREERSHSVSLSADLYHTFGKVQTNLLVEGFYTILDDVFALRDMDDAADGGKVKERYNGSGATVRGFNVEGRAAFTRWFELQAGVTLQQSRYKEPEFWSEDAEVPPVRRMFRTPDAYGYFTASFKPVRNFTADLSGTCTGSMLVQHMAGSGVAQDVAVST
;
A
#
# COMPACT_ATOMS: atom_id res chain seq x y z
N SER A 1 -3.50 -18.89 8.17
CA SER A 1 -4.71 -18.63 7.37
C SER A 1 -4.38 -18.59 5.88
N TYR A 2 -5.41 -18.78 5.04
CA TYR A 2 -5.37 -18.53 3.60
C TYR A 2 -6.59 -17.68 3.23
N ALA A 3 -6.38 -16.67 2.38
CA ALA A 3 -7.44 -15.85 1.83
C ALA A 3 -7.23 -15.67 0.33
N GLY A 4 -8.31 -15.78 -0.43
CA GLY A 4 -8.36 -15.44 -1.85
C GLY A 4 -9.30 -14.27 -2.07
N GLY A 5 -8.97 -13.39 -2.99
CA GLY A 5 -9.79 -12.25 -3.37
C GLY A 5 -9.75 -12.01 -4.88
N TYR A 6 -10.72 -11.27 -5.37
CA TYR A 6 -10.73 -10.79 -6.75
C TYR A 6 -11.31 -9.38 -6.82
N ARG A 7 -10.88 -8.62 -7.82
CA ARG A 7 -11.45 -7.32 -8.17
C ARG A 7 -11.89 -7.35 -9.63
N ALA A 8 -13.18 -7.13 -9.85
CA ALA A 8 -13.75 -7.10 -11.20
C ALA A 8 -13.26 -5.85 -11.95
N PRO A 9 -13.08 -5.93 -13.28
CA PRO A 9 -12.76 -4.76 -14.09
C PRO A 9 -13.83 -3.67 -13.95
N GLN A 10 -13.38 -2.44 -13.74
CA GLN A 10 -14.24 -1.26 -13.64
C GLN A 10 -13.74 -0.19 -14.59
N ALA A 11 -14.68 0.43 -15.33
CA ALA A 11 -14.36 1.56 -16.21
C ALA A 11 -13.99 2.83 -15.43
N PHE A 12 -14.48 2.93 -14.17
CA PHE A 12 -14.27 4.07 -13.29
C PHE A 12 -13.49 3.60 -12.07
N ASP A 13 -12.39 4.30 -11.79
CA ASP A 13 -11.56 4.06 -10.61
C ASP A 13 -11.22 5.40 -9.97
N GLU A 14 -10.74 5.36 -8.72
CA GLU A 14 -10.32 6.54 -7.94
C GLU A 14 -9.28 7.40 -8.68
N ASP A 15 -8.49 6.81 -9.58
CA ASP A 15 -7.50 7.48 -10.40
C ASP A 15 -8.09 8.50 -11.39
N MET A 16 -9.39 8.46 -11.69
CA MET A 16 -10.03 9.45 -12.56
C MET A 16 -10.00 10.88 -12.00
N HIS A 17 -9.88 11.07 -10.70
CA HIS A 17 -9.80 12.39 -10.09
C HIS A 17 -8.44 13.06 -10.30
N ILE A 18 -7.41 12.32 -10.57
CA ILE A 18 -6.04 12.82 -10.78
C ILE A 18 -5.83 13.21 -12.25
N ALA A 19 -6.56 12.61 -13.17
CA ALA A 19 -6.40 12.79 -14.61
C ALA A 19 -6.92 14.15 -15.16
N ILE A 20 -7.54 15.00 -14.34
CA ILE A 20 -8.04 16.33 -14.72
C ILE A 20 -6.99 17.44 -14.53
N VAL A 21 -5.79 17.12 -14.07
CA VAL A 21 -4.71 18.10 -13.90
C VAL A 21 -4.18 18.49 -15.29
N GLY A 22 -4.60 19.66 -15.77
CA GLY A 22 -4.15 20.24 -17.04
C GLY A 22 -5.23 20.47 -18.10
N GLY A 23 -6.52 20.27 -17.78
CA GLY A 23 -7.64 20.65 -18.68
C GLY A 23 -7.85 19.74 -19.89
N LYS A 24 -7.07 18.66 -20.08
CA LYS A 24 -7.27 17.67 -21.14
C LYS A 24 -8.19 16.54 -20.65
N ARG A 25 -9.15 16.15 -21.48
CA ARG A 25 -10.00 14.99 -21.19
C ARG A 25 -9.18 13.71 -21.33
N VAL A 26 -9.13 12.90 -20.29
CA VAL A 26 -8.57 11.55 -20.33
C VAL A 26 -9.71 10.56 -20.43
N ARG A 27 -9.68 9.69 -21.44
CA ARG A 27 -10.62 8.59 -21.63
C ARG A 27 -9.93 7.28 -21.28
N ILE A 28 -10.56 6.49 -20.43
CA ILE A 28 -10.07 5.14 -20.10
C ILE A 28 -10.86 4.15 -20.96
N ARG A 29 -10.14 3.37 -21.76
CA ARG A 29 -10.65 2.21 -22.49
C ARG A 29 -10.25 0.95 -21.74
N LEU A 30 -11.12 -0.03 -21.71
CA LEU A 30 -10.78 -1.38 -21.21
C LEU A 30 -10.21 -2.20 -22.36
N ALA A 31 -9.14 -2.95 -22.11
CA ALA A 31 -8.63 -3.93 -23.06
C ALA A 31 -9.68 -5.03 -23.30
N ASP A 32 -9.76 -5.55 -24.52
CA ASP A 32 -10.77 -6.54 -24.89
C ASP A 32 -10.58 -7.88 -24.15
N ASP A 33 -9.36 -8.17 -23.69
CA ASP A 33 -8.96 -9.36 -22.93
C ASP A 33 -8.79 -9.10 -21.43
N LEU A 34 -9.30 -7.97 -20.94
CA LEU A 34 -9.16 -7.58 -19.52
C LEU A 34 -9.87 -8.58 -18.60
N ARG A 35 -9.11 -9.17 -17.70
CA ARG A 35 -9.57 -10.13 -16.68
C ARG A 35 -9.61 -9.47 -15.31
N GLU A 36 -10.31 -10.13 -14.37
CA GLU A 36 -10.29 -9.72 -12.98
C GLU A 36 -8.88 -9.83 -12.37
N GLU A 37 -8.50 -8.87 -11.51
CA GLU A 37 -7.37 -9.03 -10.63
C GLU A 37 -7.66 -10.13 -9.62
N ARG A 38 -6.66 -10.94 -9.29
CA ARG A 38 -6.74 -11.99 -8.27
C ARG A 38 -5.66 -11.79 -7.22
N SER A 39 -6.03 -12.11 -5.99
CA SER A 39 -5.08 -12.13 -4.88
C SER A 39 -5.14 -13.45 -4.13
N HIS A 40 -3.98 -13.94 -3.75
CA HIS A 40 -3.79 -15.12 -2.91
C HIS A 40 -2.87 -14.75 -1.75
N SER A 41 -3.38 -14.84 -0.54
CA SER A 41 -2.65 -14.50 0.68
C SER A 41 -2.56 -15.70 1.60
N VAL A 42 -1.37 -15.95 2.10
CA VAL A 42 -1.10 -16.90 3.18
C VAL A 42 -0.51 -16.14 4.35
N SER A 43 -1.02 -16.37 5.55
CA SER A 43 -0.42 -15.84 6.77
C SER A 43 -0.34 -16.91 7.87
N LEU A 44 0.70 -16.76 8.70
CA LEU A 44 0.91 -17.54 9.90
C LEU A 44 1.16 -16.56 11.06
N SER A 45 0.38 -16.71 12.11
CA SER A 45 0.49 -15.88 13.30
C SER A 45 0.66 -16.71 14.58
N ALA A 46 1.38 -16.14 15.52
CA ALA A 46 1.49 -16.62 16.89
C ALA A 46 1.10 -15.50 17.85
N ASP A 47 0.22 -15.81 18.77
CA ASP A 47 -0.30 -14.90 19.78
C ASP A 47 0.08 -15.42 21.18
N LEU A 48 0.95 -14.67 21.86
CA LEU A 48 1.59 -15.08 23.10
C LEU A 48 1.11 -14.17 24.24
N TYR A 49 0.55 -14.78 25.28
CA TYR A 49 0.12 -14.10 26.50
C TYR A 49 1.06 -14.45 27.65
N HIS A 50 1.54 -13.46 28.35
CA HIS A 50 2.35 -13.68 29.55
C HIS A 50 2.08 -12.62 30.62
N THR A 51 2.24 -13.00 31.87
CA THR A 51 2.11 -12.07 33.01
C THR A 51 3.44 -11.99 33.75
N PHE A 52 4.07 -10.84 33.73
CA PHE A 52 5.30 -10.54 34.47
C PHE A 52 4.94 -9.82 35.76
N GLY A 53 4.81 -10.58 36.86
CA GLY A 53 4.36 -10.04 38.13
C GLY A 53 2.93 -9.48 38.06
N LYS A 54 2.78 -8.14 37.96
CA LYS A 54 1.48 -7.47 37.85
C LYS A 54 1.22 -6.94 36.43
N VAL A 55 2.18 -7.05 35.52
CA VAL A 55 2.09 -6.57 34.14
C VAL A 55 1.56 -7.68 33.26
N GLN A 56 0.39 -7.47 32.68
CA GLN A 56 -0.16 -8.37 31.68
C GLN A 56 0.34 -7.96 30.31
N THR A 57 0.89 -8.92 29.56
CA THR A 57 1.44 -8.67 28.23
C THR A 57 0.83 -9.61 27.20
N ASN A 58 0.72 -9.11 25.99
CA ASN A 58 0.40 -9.87 24.81
C ASN A 58 1.38 -9.49 23.70
N LEU A 59 1.86 -10.48 22.97
CA LEU A 59 2.72 -10.31 21.80
C LEU A 59 2.14 -11.12 20.65
N LEU A 60 1.73 -10.42 19.59
CA LEU A 60 1.33 -11.00 18.31
C LEU A 60 2.49 -10.87 17.31
N VAL A 61 2.84 -11.98 16.68
CA VAL A 61 3.78 -12.00 15.55
C VAL A 61 3.08 -12.70 14.39
N GLU A 62 3.06 -12.06 13.22
CA GLU A 62 2.48 -12.60 12.01
C GLU A 62 3.44 -12.46 10.85
N GLY A 63 3.66 -13.55 10.11
CA GLY A 63 4.29 -13.52 8.79
C GLY A 63 3.24 -13.66 7.71
N PHE A 64 3.35 -12.90 6.62
CA PHE A 64 2.42 -12.94 5.49
C PHE A 64 3.12 -12.95 4.15
N TYR A 65 2.47 -13.57 3.18
CA TYR A 65 2.87 -13.59 1.77
C TYR A 65 1.63 -13.50 0.89
N THR A 66 1.58 -12.46 0.05
CA THR A 66 0.48 -12.20 -0.87
C THR A 66 0.99 -12.15 -2.30
N ILE A 67 0.31 -12.86 -3.17
CA ILE A 67 0.50 -12.80 -4.63
C ILE A 67 -0.68 -12.03 -5.20
N LEU A 68 -0.39 -11.08 -6.06
CA LEU A 68 -1.35 -10.36 -6.87
C LEU A 68 -1.12 -10.75 -8.33
N ASP A 69 -2.15 -11.29 -8.96
CA ASP A 69 -2.14 -11.69 -10.36
C ASP A 69 -3.06 -10.80 -11.17
N ASP A 70 -2.73 -10.59 -12.45
CA ASP A 70 -3.53 -9.80 -13.40
C ASP A 70 -3.83 -8.37 -12.90
N VAL A 71 -2.88 -7.73 -12.20
CA VAL A 71 -3.04 -6.39 -11.61
C VAL A 71 -3.37 -5.37 -12.69
N PHE A 72 -4.35 -4.52 -12.45
CA PHE A 72 -4.72 -3.50 -13.41
C PHE A 72 -3.62 -2.45 -13.56
N ALA A 73 -3.18 -2.25 -14.79
CA ALA A 73 -2.25 -1.22 -15.21
C ALA A 73 -2.88 -0.33 -16.29
N LEU A 74 -2.32 0.84 -16.49
CA LEU A 74 -2.72 1.78 -17.53
C LEU A 74 -1.55 2.00 -18.47
N ARG A 75 -1.81 1.94 -19.78
CA ARG A 75 -0.87 2.35 -20.81
C ARG A 75 -1.46 3.46 -21.65
N ASP A 76 -0.60 4.35 -22.12
CA ASP A 76 -1.01 5.40 -23.03
C ASP A 76 -1.26 4.80 -24.42
N MET A 77 -2.34 5.27 -25.04
CA MET A 77 -2.72 4.97 -26.41
C MET A 77 -2.57 6.24 -27.25
N ASP A 78 -2.66 6.11 -28.58
CA ASP A 78 -2.69 7.27 -29.45
C ASP A 78 -3.79 8.26 -29.03
N ASP A 79 -3.50 9.55 -29.12
CA ASP A 79 -4.44 10.60 -28.78
C ASP A 79 -5.74 10.46 -29.60
N ALA A 80 -6.86 10.73 -28.95
CA ALA A 80 -8.14 10.75 -29.65
C ALA A 80 -8.19 11.86 -30.70
N ALA A 81 -8.98 11.67 -31.76
CA ALA A 81 -9.15 12.64 -32.85
C ALA A 81 -9.59 14.05 -32.37
N ASP A 82 -10.13 14.14 -31.15
CA ASP A 82 -10.51 15.39 -30.49
C ASP A 82 -9.41 16.02 -29.62
N GLY A 83 -8.18 15.46 -29.64
CA GLY A 83 -7.03 15.90 -28.85
C GLY A 83 -7.07 15.50 -27.40
N GLY A 84 -7.98 14.61 -26.99
CA GLY A 84 -8.04 14.02 -25.67
C GLY A 84 -7.06 12.86 -25.57
N LYS A 85 -6.45 12.68 -24.37
CA LYS A 85 -5.60 11.51 -24.09
C LYS A 85 -6.46 10.26 -23.90
N VAL A 86 -6.04 9.16 -24.49
CA VAL A 86 -6.65 7.84 -24.29
C VAL A 86 -5.69 6.95 -23.54
N LYS A 87 -6.17 6.34 -22.45
CA LYS A 87 -5.43 5.33 -21.71
C LYS A 87 -6.19 4.01 -21.77
N GLU A 88 -5.46 2.94 -21.97
CA GLU A 88 -6.05 1.60 -21.95
C GLU A 88 -5.70 0.90 -20.62
N ARG A 89 -6.75 0.37 -19.98
CA ARG A 89 -6.59 -0.49 -18.80
C ARG A 89 -6.39 -1.92 -19.26
N TYR A 90 -5.31 -2.54 -18.82
CA TYR A 90 -4.94 -3.91 -19.14
C TYR A 90 -4.44 -4.65 -17.89
N ASN A 91 -4.26 -5.97 -17.98
CA ASN A 91 -3.67 -6.75 -16.90
C ASN A 91 -2.13 -6.71 -17.01
N GLY A 92 -1.48 -6.14 -16.02
CA GLY A 92 -0.03 -6.16 -15.88
C GLY A 92 0.50 -7.47 -15.31
N SER A 93 1.81 -7.54 -15.09
CA SER A 93 2.53 -8.77 -14.67
C SER A 93 2.19 -9.28 -13.26
N GLY A 94 1.49 -8.48 -12.48
CA GLY A 94 1.19 -8.77 -11.09
C GLY A 94 2.30 -8.32 -10.13
N ALA A 95 2.10 -8.63 -8.84
CA ALA A 95 3.00 -8.22 -7.78
C ALA A 95 3.05 -9.24 -6.63
N THR A 96 4.06 -9.10 -5.78
CA THR A 96 4.18 -9.86 -4.53
C THR A 96 4.36 -8.90 -3.37
N VAL A 97 3.66 -9.17 -2.25
CA VAL A 97 3.83 -8.46 -0.99
C VAL A 97 4.12 -9.48 0.09
N ARG A 98 5.20 -9.29 0.83
CA ARG A 98 5.58 -10.20 1.92
C ARG A 98 6.13 -9.40 3.08
N GLY A 99 5.94 -9.91 4.29
CA GLY A 99 6.41 -9.19 5.46
C GLY A 99 6.07 -9.85 6.77
N PHE A 100 6.32 -9.07 7.82
CA PHE A 100 6.03 -9.43 9.19
C PHE A 100 5.33 -8.28 9.90
N ASN A 101 4.31 -8.62 10.69
CA ASN A 101 3.68 -7.76 11.67
C ASN A 101 4.13 -8.21 13.06
N VAL A 102 4.52 -7.26 13.89
CA VAL A 102 4.77 -7.50 15.31
C VAL A 102 3.98 -6.47 16.09
N GLU A 103 3.11 -6.94 16.98
CA GLU A 103 2.30 -6.09 17.84
C GLU A 103 2.49 -6.52 19.30
N GLY A 104 2.74 -5.55 20.17
CA GLY A 104 2.86 -5.73 21.60
C GLY A 104 1.86 -4.90 22.35
N ARG A 105 1.26 -5.49 23.38
CA ARG A 105 0.38 -4.81 24.33
C ARG A 105 0.83 -5.13 25.75
N ALA A 106 0.92 -4.09 26.59
CA ALA A 106 1.29 -4.24 27.99
C ALA A 106 0.39 -3.40 28.89
N ALA A 107 -0.34 -4.04 29.78
CA ALA A 107 -1.08 -3.40 30.86
C ALA A 107 -0.19 -3.34 32.11
N PHE A 108 0.50 -2.21 32.28
CA PHE A 108 1.45 -2.01 33.39
C PHE A 108 0.74 -1.83 34.73
N THR A 109 -0.41 -1.16 34.69
CA THR A 109 -1.23 -0.90 35.86
C THR A 109 -2.71 -0.88 35.46
N ARG A 110 -3.62 -0.74 36.44
CA ARG A 110 -5.04 -0.54 36.16
C ARG A 110 -5.37 0.77 35.46
N TRP A 111 -4.43 1.70 35.46
CA TRP A 111 -4.61 3.05 34.91
C TRP A 111 -3.72 3.35 33.70
N PHE A 112 -2.77 2.44 33.37
CA PHE A 112 -1.87 2.64 32.22
C PHE A 112 -1.68 1.38 31.39
N GLU A 113 -1.92 1.51 30.09
CA GLU A 113 -1.74 0.48 29.07
C GLU A 113 -1.01 1.07 27.89
N LEU A 114 -0.11 0.31 27.29
CA LEU A 114 0.62 0.65 26.07
C LEU A 114 0.41 -0.45 25.04
N GLN A 115 0.05 -0.08 23.83
CA GLN A 115 0.05 -0.92 22.65
C GLN A 115 0.94 -0.28 21.57
N ALA A 116 1.75 -1.11 20.91
CA ALA A 116 2.56 -0.66 19.78
C ALA A 116 2.67 -1.78 18.75
N GLY A 117 2.74 -1.42 17.48
CA GLY A 117 2.90 -2.35 16.39
C GLY A 117 3.82 -1.81 15.31
N VAL A 118 4.53 -2.72 14.65
CA VAL A 118 5.38 -2.43 13.49
C VAL A 118 5.14 -3.47 12.41
N THR A 119 5.06 -3.01 11.18
CA THR A 119 5.04 -3.82 9.97
C THR A 119 6.32 -3.57 9.20
N LEU A 120 7.00 -4.65 8.84
CA LEU A 120 8.12 -4.64 7.90
C LEU A 120 7.71 -5.45 6.69
N GLN A 121 7.74 -4.85 5.50
CA GLN A 121 7.28 -5.51 4.29
C GLN A 121 8.16 -5.20 3.08
N GLN A 122 8.04 -6.04 2.08
CA GLN A 122 8.61 -5.84 0.75
C GLN A 122 7.51 -6.04 -0.29
N SER A 123 7.29 -5.02 -1.11
CA SER A 123 6.29 -5.02 -2.19
C SER A 123 6.97 -4.83 -3.52
N ARG A 124 6.84 -5.81 -4.43
CA ARG A 124 7.52 -5.82 -5.71
C ARG A 124 6.63 -6.30 -6.85
N TYR A 125 6.72 -5.63 -7.97
CA TYR A 125 6.19 -6.13 -9.23
C TYR A 125 6.93 -7.40 -9.65
N LYS A 126 6.26 -8.35 -10.29
CA LYS A 126 6.85 -9.58 -10.84
C LYS A 126 7.85 -9.26 -11.95
N GLU A 127 7.50 -8.29 -12.80
CA GLU A 127 8.35 -7.72 -13.84
C GLU A 127 8.58 -6.23 -13.58
N PRO A 128 9.67 -5.64 -14.11
CA PRO A 128 9.86 -4.20 -13.99
C PRO A 128 8.71 -3.44 -14.63
N GLU A 129 8.14 -2.46 -13.90
CA GLU A 129 7.05 -1.62 -14.37
C GLU A 129 7.59 -0.35 -15.02
N PHE A 130 7.18 -0.08 -16.26
CA PHE A 130 7.43 1.17 -16.97
C PHE A 130 6.36 2.17 -16.55
N TRP A 131 6.73 3.24 -15.90
CA TRP A 131 5.82 4.20 -15.29
C TRP A 131 5.90 5.61 -15.92
N SER A 132 6.83 5.82 -16.85
CA SER A 132 7.02 7.05 -17.61
C SER A 132 7.00 6.77 -19.11
N GLU A 133 6.55 7.74 -19.89
CA GLU A 133 6.61 7.70 -21.35
C GLU A 133 8.06 7.95 -21.87
N ASP A 134 8.93 8.48 -21.01
CA ASP A 134 10.32 8.73 -21.33
C ASP A 134 11.14 7.43 -21.29
N ALA A 135 11.66 6.99 -22.42
CA ALA A 135 12.46 5.78 -22.56
C ALA A 135 13.78 5.81 -21.76
N GLU A 136 14.26 6.99 -21.37
CA GLU A 136 15.47 7.15 -20.56
C GLU A 136 15.20 6.85 -19.07
N VAL A 137 13.93 6.85 -18.65
CA VAL A 137 13.54 6.57 -17.25
C VAL A 137 13.51 5.06 -17.00
N PRO A 138 14.35 4.55 -16.09
CA PRO A 138 14.43 3.12 -15.87
C PRO A 138 13.14 2.57 -15.24
N PRO A 139 12.70 1.38 -15.66
CA PRO A 139 11.58 0.71 -15.03
C PRO A 139 11.91 0.29 -13.60
N VAL A 140 10.90 0.19 -12.75
CA VAL A 140 11.05 -0.13 -11.34
C VAL A 140 10.34 -1.43 -10.97
N ARG A 141 10.93 -2.19 -10.03
CA ARG A 141 10.30 -3.38 -9.44
C ARG A 141 9.64 -3.09 -8.10
N ARG A 142 10.11 -2.06 -7.38
CA ARG A 142 9.51 -1.68 -6.10
C ARG A 142 8.16 -1.00 -6.37
N MET A 143 7.12 -1.42 -5.67
CA MET A 143 5.81 -0.80 -5.82
C MET A 143 5.83 0.65 -5.31
N PHE A 144 5.18 1.52 -6.07
CA PHE A 144 5.02 2.93 -5.67
C PHE A 144 4.05 3.07 -4.50
N ARG A 145 4.27 4.11 -3.70
CA ARG A 145 3.42 4.52 -2.58
C ARG A 145 3.19 3.42 -1.55
N THR A 146 4.14 2.48 -1.47
CA THR A 146 4.08 1.36 -0.54
C THR A 146 5.32 1.42 0.34
N PRO A 147 5.20 1.85 1.61
CA PRO A 147 6.33 1.92 2.53
C PRO A 147 6.80 0.52 2.91
N ASP A 148 8.14 0.35 3.06
CA ASP A 148 8.72 -0.93 3.49
C ASP A 148 8.59 -1.13 5.02
N ALA A 149 8.37 -0.05 5.77
CA ALA A 149 8.16 -0.10 7.22
C ALA A 149 7.12 0.94 7.65
N TYR A 150 6.24 0.56 8.54
CA TYR A 150 5.32 1.48 9.20
C TYR A 150 4.92 0.94 10.58
N GLY A 151 4.43 1.81 11.43
CA GLY A 151 4.05 1.41 12.77
C GLY A 151 3.16 2.42 13.47
N TYR A 152 2.72 2.03 14.63
CA TYR A 152 1.86 2.84 15.48
C TYR A 152 2.12 2.56 16.95
N PHE A 153 1.69 3.48 17.80
CA PHE A 153 1.55 3.25 19.23
C PHE A 153 0.29 3.91 19.75
N THR A 154 -0.21 3.38 20.85
CA THR A 154 -1.31 3.95 21.64
C THR A 154 -1.00 3.77 23.12
N ALA A 155 -0.98 4.87 23.85
CA ALA A 155 -0.82 4.89 25.31
C ALA A 155 -2.14 5.35 25.94
N SER A 156 -2.77 4.49 26.72
CA SER A 156 -4.06 4.72 27.37
C SER A 156 -3.88 4.97 28.87
N PHE A 157 -4.45 6.08 29.34
CA PHE A 157 -4.40 6.50 30.73
C PHE A 157 -5.81 6.57 31.33
N LYS A 158 -6.06 5.83 32.38
CA LYS A 158 -7.33 5.76 33.12
C LYS A 158 -7.12 6.01 34.61
N PRO A 159 -6.61 7.21 35.02
CA PRO A 159 -6.20 7.44 36.39
C PRO A 159 -7.36 7.43 37.39
N VAL A 160 -8.56 7.76 36.94
CA VAL A 160 -9.78 7.75 37.76
C VAL A 160 -10.95 7.17 36.96
N ARG A 161 -12.03 6.76 37.68
CA ARG A 161 -13.14 5.98 37.11
C ARG A 161 -13.84 6.63 35.90
N ASN A 162 -13.90 7.95 35.86
CA ASN A 162 -14.67 8.69 34.83
C ASN A 162 -13.76 9.50 33.89
N PHE A 163 -12.47 9.21 33.85
CA PHE A 163 -11.53 9.91 32.97
C PHE A 163 -10.65 8.91 32.22
N THR A 164 -10.61 9.06 30.90
CA THR A 164 -9.70 8.32 30.02
C THR A 164 -9.02 9.34 29.10
N ALA A 165 -7.71 9.21 28.93
CA ALA A 165 -6.94 9.96 27.98
C ALA A 165 -6.11 8.97 27.16
N ASP A 166 -6.15 9.11 25.82
CA ASP A 166 -5.38 8.30 24.90
C ASP A 166 -4.43 9.19 24.11
N LEU A 167 -3.17 8.76 24.01
CA LEU A 167 -2.17 9.34 23.14
C LEU A 167 -1.81 8.30 22.10
N SER A 168 -1.99 8.61 20.83
CA SER A 168 -1.61 7.73 19.73
C SER A 168 -0.73 8.45 18.72
N GLY A 169 0.11 7.68 18.04
CA GLY A 169 0.95 8.16 16.95
C GLY A 169 1.17 7.06 15.93
N THR A 170 1.40 7.47 14.69
CA THR A 170 1.79 6.61 13.58
C THR A 170 3.11 7.06 13.01
N CYS A 171 3.90 6.12 12.50
CA CYS A 171 5.10 6.40 11.74
C CYS A 171 5.08 5.62 10.44
N THR A 172 5.52 6.25 9.37
CA THR A 172 5.63 5.64 8.04
C THR A 172 7.06 5.82 7.56
N GLY A 173 7.69 4.72 7.17
CA GLY A 173 9.03 4.72 6.60
C GLY A 173 9.04 5.20 5.16
N SER A 174 10.20 5.15 4.53
CA SER A 174 10.39 5.60 3.15
C SER A 174 9.58 4.75 2.16
N MET A 175 9.03 5.41 1.15
CA MET A 175 8.33 4.79 0.04
C MET A 175 8.78 5.40 -1.29
N LEU A 176 8.67 4.62 -2.37
CA LEU A 176 8.95 5.11 -3.71
C LEU A 176 7.77 5.93 -4.22
N VAL A 177 8.03 7.13 -4.71
CA VAL A 177 7.03 8.01 -5.33
C VAL A 177 7.47 8.46 -6.70
N GLN A 178 6.52 8.76 -7.56
CA GLN A 178 6.74 9.29 -8.90
C GLN A 178 6.75 10.82 -8.85
N HIS A 179 7.82 11.43 -9.37
CA HIS A 179 7.88 12.86 -9.67
C HIS A 179 7.85 13.04 -11.18
N MET A 180 6.78 13.64 -11.68
CA MET A 180 6.61 13.91 -13.11
C MET A 180 7.32 15.20 -13.51
N ALA A 181 7.86 15.24 -14.73
CA ALA A 181 8.37 16.45 -15.34
C ALA A 181 7.30 17.56 -15.31
N GLY A 182 7.67 18.77 -15.00
CA GLY A 182 6.74 19.89 -14.81
C GLY A 182 6.29 20.11 -13.35
N SER A 183 6.57 19.19 -12.44
CA SER A 183 6.40 19.38 -10.98
C SER A 183 7.66 19.92 -10.29
N GLY A 184 8.52 20.64 -11.02
CA GLY A 184 9.78 21.20 -10.52
C GLY A 184 11.01 20.37 -10.82
N VAL A 185 10.87 19.28 -11.57
CA VAL A 185 11.96 18.44 -12.08
C VAL A 185 12.03 18.48 -13.61
N ALA A 186 13.23 18.34 -14.18
CA ALA A 186 13.44 18.41 -15.62
C ALA A 186 13.01 17.11 -16.36
N GLN A 187 12.99 15.98 -15.65
CA GLN A 187 12.62 14.66 -16.15
C GLN A 187 11.83 13.91 -15.09
N ASP A 188 11.07 12.89 -15.51
CA ASP A 188 10.40 12.00 -14.59
C ASP A 188 11.41 11.22 -13.74
N VAL A 189 11.22 11.18 -12.44
CA VAL A 189 12.16 10.53 -11.49
C VAL A 189 11.38 9.74 -10.45
N ALA A 190 11.83 8.51 -10.18
CA ALA A 190 11.37 7.72 -9.04
C ALA A 190 12.23 8.03 -7.82
N VAL A 191 11.64 8.63 -6.78
CA VAL A 191 12.35 9.09 -5.58
C VAL A 191 11.87 8.31 -4.36
N SER A 192 12.81 7.91 -3.49
CA SER A 192 12.49 7.36 -2.17
C SER A 192 12.35 8.51 -1.17
N THR A 193 11.18 8.66 -0.60
CA THR A 193 10.84 9.66 0.42
C THR A 193 10.61 9.00 1.76
#